data_1de92f2061a3c3597307aac40b64985f
#
_entry.id   1de92f2061a3c3597307aac40b64985f
#
_cell.length_a   1.000
_cell.length_b   1.000
_cell.length_c   1.000
_cell.angle_alpha   90.00
_cell.angle_beta   90.00
_cell.angle_gamma   90.00
#
_symmetry.space_group_name_H-M   'P 1'
#
loop_
_entity.id
_entity.type
_entity.pdbx_description
1 polymer ?
#
loop_
_entity_poly.entity_id
_entity_poly.type
_entity_poly.pdbx_seq_one_letter_code
_entity_poly.pdbx_strand_id
1 'polypeptide(L)'
;MYPKHFPDNCPPSVSDIASGEFYRIINKAHERPLPKDFLSWRQEFPHKECPTGLPECQACGLSIHSSLDDAKNLSLRIPRFKKMNIAKGILSDGLGRIKHTPSKNEKSHHTWWIPENTEPCKVFELIDTNKEDSTKT
;
A
#
# COMPACT_ATOMS: atom_id res chain seq x y z
N MET A 1 -1.23 19.99 -0.62
CA MET A 1 -0.26 19.06 -1.14
C MET A 1 -0.28 17.73 -0.42
N TYR A 2 0.19 17.61 0.81
CA TYR A 2 -0.02 16.41 1.61
C TYR A 2 -1.00 16.71 2.74
N PRO A 3 -1.69 15.66 3.26
CA PRO A 3 -2.67 15.88 4.34
C PRO A 3 -2.05 16.54 5.57
N LYS A 4 -2.85 17.35 6.25
CA LYS A 4 -2.39 18.13 7.39
C LYS A 4 -1.93 17.27 8.58
N HIS A 5 -2.40 16.03 8.66
CA HIS A 5 -2.02 15.16 9.76
C HIS A 5 -0.60 14.58 9.62
N PHE A 6 0.06 14.79 8.48
CA PHE A 6 1.43 14.36 8.31
C PHE A 6 2.34 15.15 9.24
N PRO A 7 3.32 14.49 9.90
CA PRO A 7 4.30 15.23 10.70
C PRO A 7 5.21 16.05 9.80
N ASP A 8 5.97 16.96 10.40
CA ASP A 8 6.95 17.74 9.66
C ASP A 8 7.97 16.80 9.00
N ASN A 9 8.47 17.21 7.85
CA ASN A 9 9.45 16.42 7.08
C ASN A 9 8.91 15.07 6.63
N CYS A 10 7.63 14.96 6.40
CA CYS A 10 6.96 13.77 5.88
C CYS A 10 6.21 14.16 4.61
N PRO A 11 6.43 13.52 3.45
CA PRO A 11 7.30 12.35 3.24
C PRO A 11 8.78 12.66 3.47
N PRO A 12 9.60 11.61 3.76
CA PRO A 12 11.03 11.86 4.00
C PRO A 12 11.74 12.43 2.78
N SER A 13 12.73 13.29 3.01
CA SER A 13 13.51 13.86 1.91
C SER A 13 14.27 12.78 1.13
N VAL A 14 14.54 11.64 1.77
CA VAL A 14 15.22 10.51 1.13
C VAL A 14 14.28 9.58 0.38
N SER A 15 12.99 9.91 0.31
CA SER A 15 12.04 9.13 -0.48
C SER A 15 12.19 9.45 -1.97
N ASP A 16 11.60 8.59 -2.80
CA ASP A 16 11.64 8.73 -4.25
C ASP A 16 10.31 9.20 -4.81
N ILE A 17 10.32 9.76 -6.01
CA ILE A 17 9.09 10.06 -6.74
C ILE A 17 8.37 8.74 -7.01
N ALA A 18 7.05 8.73 -6.78
CA ALA A 18 6.27 7.51 -6.98
C ALA A 18 6.34 7.08 -8.44
N SER A 19 6.79 5.84 -8.68
CA SER A 19 6.80 5.25 -10.01
C SER A 19 6.91 3.73 -9.88
N GLY A 20 6.34 3.02 -10.84
CA GLY A 20 6.47 1.58 -10.90
C GLY A 20 5.15 0.85 -10.64
N GLU A 21 5.22 -0.47 -10.78
CA GLU A 21 4.07 -1.34 -10.62
C GLU A 21 4.06 -1.88 -9.18
N PHE A 22 2.91 -1.76 -8.52
CA PHE A 22 2.79 -2.16 -7.13
C PHE A 22 1.49 -2.91 -6.88
N TYR A 23 1.45 -3.65 -5.77
CA TYR A 23 0.34 -4.49 -5.36
C TYR A 23 -0.10 -4.15 -3.96
N ARG A 24 -1.41 -4.22 -3.72
CA ARG A 24 -1.98 -3.96 -2.39
C ARG A 24 -3.08 -4.97 -2.10
N ILE A 25 -3.11 -5.44 -0.86
CA ILE A 25 -4.15 -6.37 -0.41
C ILE A 25 -5.39 -5.54 -0.03
N ILE A 26 -6.55 -5.90 -0.58
CA ILE A 26 -7.80 -5.19 -0.30
C ILE A 26 -8.90 -6.18 0.09
N ASN A 27 -10.01 -5.65 0.64
CA ASN A 27 -11.10 -6.46 1.14
C ASN A 27 -11.79 -7.23 0.00
N LYS A 28 -11.95 -8.54 0.17
CA LYS A 28 -12.56 -9.42 -0.84
C LYS A 28 -14.02 -9.09 -1.12
N ALA A 29 -14.73 -8.49 -0.15
CA ALA A 29 -16.13 -8.12 -0.33
C ALA A 29 -16.32 -7.01 -1.37
N HIS A 30 -15.24 -6.30 -1.73
CA HIS A 30 -15.32 -5.20 -2.69
C HIS A 30 -15.10 -5.74 -4.10
N GLU A 31 -16.02 -5.42 -5.01
CA GLU A 31 -15.93 -5.80 -6.42
C GLU A 31 -14.87 -4.96 -7.15
N ARG A 32 -14.45 -3.86 -6.55
CA ARG A 32 -13.45 -2.96 -7.08
C ARG A 32 -12.77 -2.26 -5.89
N PRO A 33 -11.57 -1.70 -6.07
CA PRO A 33 -10.95 -0.92 -4.99
C PRO A 33 -11.81 0.28 -4.59
N LEU A 34 -11.96 0.47 -3.29
CA LEU A 34 -12.72 1.57 -2.71
C LEU A 34 -11.81 2.46 -1.87
N PRO A 35 -12.18 3.73 -1.63
CA PRO A 35 -11.34 4.62 -0.81
C PRO A 35 -10.94 4.02 0.53
N LYS A 36 -11.82 3.29 1.18
CA LYS A 36 -11.54 2.68 2.49
C LYS A 36 -10.52 1.54 2.44
N ASP A 37 -10.17 1.07 1.24
CA ASP A 37 -9.11 0.08 1.07
C ASP A 37 -7.72 0.72 1.09
N PHE A 38 -7.65 2.04 1.10
CA PHE A 38 -6.40 2.80 0.96
C PHE A 38 -6.16 3.75 2.13
N LEU A 39 -6.55 3.34 3.32
CA LEU A 39 -6.30 4.11 4.53
C LEU A 39 -4.95 3.73 5.14
N SER A 40 -4.17 4.74 5.52
CA SER A 40 -2.95 4.49 6.27
C SER A 40 -3.27 4.04 7.68
N TRP A 41 -2.26 3.50 8.38
CA TRP A 41 -2.45 3.13 9.79
C TRP A 41 -2.95 4.34 10.61
N ARG A 42 -2.38 5.52 10.36
CA ARG A 42 -2.77 6.72 11.11
C ARG A 42 -4.23 7.13 10.82
N GLN A 43 -4.69 6.94 9.58
CA GLN A 43 -6.09 7.24 9.25
C GLN A 43 -7.06 6.27 9.92
N GLU A 44 -6.67 5.00 10.06
CA GLU A 44 -7.48 4.01 10.75
C GLU A 44 -7.49 4.22 12.26
N PHE A 45 -6.40 4.72 12.82
CA PHE A 45 -6.23 4.91 14.26
C PHE A 45 -5.74 6.32 14.56
N PRO A 46 -6.61 7.34 14.39
CA PRO A 46 -6.16 8.73 14.48
C PRO A 46 -5.68 9.16 15.88
N HIS A 47 -6.05 8.41 16.91
CA HIS A 47 -5.72 8.80 18.30
C HIS A 47 -4.85 7.78 19.04
N LYS A 48 -4.39 6.74 18.36
CA LYS A 48 -3.51 5.74 18.98
C LYS A 48 -2.05 6.12 18.83
N GLU A 49 -1.24 5.74 19.81
CA GLU A 49 0.20 5.83 19.64
C GLU A 49 0.66 4.79 18.61
N CYS A 50 1.68 5.13 17.83
CA CYS A 50 2.24 4.19 16.88
C CYS A 50 2.83 2.98 17.60
N PRO A 51 2.64 1.77 17.05
CA PRO A 51 3.32 0.59 17.58
C PRO A 51 4.84 0.76 17.58
N THR A 52 5.51 0.06 18.47
CA THR A 52 6.97 0.05 18.51
C THR A 52 7.52 -0.36 17.14
N GLY A 53 8.47 0.41 16.62
CA GLY A 53 9.07 0.14 15.33
C GLY A 53 8.35 0.76 14.14
N LEU A 54 7.23 1.46 14.38
CA LEU A 54 6.51 2.18 13.31
C LEU A 54 6.62 3.69 13.52
N PRO A 55 7.55 4.38 12.84
CA PRO A 55 7.64 5.83 12.94
C PRO A 55 6.36 6.51 12.44
N GLU A 56 6.04 7.68 13.01
CA GLU A 56 4.81 8.41 12.66
C GLU A 56 4.69 8.68 11.16
N CYS A 57 5.77 9.10 10.52
CA CYS A 57 5.75 9.37 9.08
C CYS A 57 5.41 8.11 8.28
N GLN A 58 5.99 6.96 8.64
CA GLN A 58 5.66 5.70 7.97
C GLN A 58 4.21 5.31 8.19
N ALA A 59 3.68 5.59 9.40
CA ALA A 59 2.28 5.30 9.72
C ALA A 59 1.30 6.13 8.87
N CYS A 60 1.75 7.26 8.34
CA CYS A 60 0.95 8.12 7.46
C CYS A 60 0.98 7.68 6.00
N GLY A 61 1.81 6.70 5.66
CA GLY A 61 1.87 6.14 4.31
C GLY A 61 1.13 4.82 4.21
N LEU A 62 0.94 4.36 2.97
CA LEU A 62 0.30 3.08 2.70
C LEU A 62 1.34 2.01 2.43
N SER A 63 1.03 0.80 2.88
CA SER A 63 1.84 -0.38 2.56
C SER A 63 1.48 -0.88 1.17
N ILE A 64 2.48 -0.96 0.29
CA ILE A 64 2.34 -1.55 -1.03
C ILE A 64 3.57 -2.44 -1.28
N HIS A 65 3.43 -3.38 -2.21
CA HIS A 65 4.50 -4.34 -2.51
C HIS A 65 4.85 -4.27 -3.99
N SER A 66 6.13 -4.28 -4.30
CA SER A 66 6.59 -4.31 -5.70
C SER A 66 6.56 -5.72 -6.28
N SER A 67 6.36 -6.75 -5.45
CA SER A 67 6.32 -8.15 -5.89
C SER A 67 4.94 -8.74 -5.65
N LEU A 68 4.33 -9.29 -6.71
CA LEU A 68 3.07 -9.99 -6.59
C LEU A 68 3.21 -11.22 -5.69
N ASP A 69 4.35 -11.92 -5.78
CA ASP A 69 4.59 -13.09 -4.95
C ASP A 69 4.63 -12.73 -3.47
N ASP A 70 5.24 -11.60 -3.11
CA ASP A 70 5.24 -11.14 -1.73
C ASP A 70 3.83 -10.85 -1.23
N ALA A 71 3.00 -10.21 -2.05
CA ALA A 71 1.61 -9.92 -1.69
C ALA A 71 0.81 -11.22 -1.50
N LYS A 72 1.01 -12.19 -2.40
CA LYS A 72 0.36 -13.50 -2.29
C LYS A 72 0.81 -14.23 -1.02
N ASN A 73 2.11 -14.24 -0.75
CA ASN A 73 2.66 -14.90 0.43
C ASN A 73 2.15 -14.26 1.73
N LEU A 74 2.05 -12.94 1.74
CA LEU A 74 1.50 -12.23 2.90
C LEU A 74 0.04 -12.63 3.14
N SER A 75 -0.77 -12.73 2.08
CA SER A 75 -2.17 -13.11 2.21
C SER A 75 -2.35 -14.54 2.70
N LEU A 76 -1.41 -15.42 2.38
CA LEU A 76 -1.44 -16.81 2.85
C LEU A 76 -0.94 -16.95 4.28
N ARG A 77 0.04 -16.14 4.67
CA ARG A 77 0.67 -16.23 5.99
C ARG A 77 -0.18 -15.63 7.11
N ILE A 78 -0.90 -14.56 6.83
CA ILE A 78 -1.70 -13.86 7.84
C ILE A 78 -3.16 -14.25 7.69
N PRO A 79 -3.75 -14.96 8.67
CA PRO A 79 -5.12 -15.50 8.53
C PRO A 79 -6.18 -14.48 8.12
N ARG A 80 -6.08 -13.26 8.64
CA ARG A 80 -7.06 -12.22 8.31
C ARG A 80 -7.02 -11.78 6.85
N PHE A 81 -5.93 -12.09 6.13
CA PHE A 81 -5.77 -11.72 4.73
C PHE A 81 -6.10 -12.85 3.76
N LYS A 82 -6.38 -14.06 4.25
CA LYS A 82 -6.66 -15.20 3.36
C LYS A 82 -7.85 -14.99 2.44
N LYS A 83 -8.81 -14.18 2.87
CA LYS A 83 -10.02 -13.89 2.10
C LYS A 83 -9.96 -12.50 1.48
N MET A 84 -8.77 -11.98 1.25
CA MET A 84 -8.58 -10.69 0.62
C MET A 84 -8.27 -10.86 -0.86
N ASN A 85 -8.49 -9.79 -1.61
CA ASN A 85 -8.09 -9.70 -3.01
C ASN A 85 -6.79 -8.91 -3.10
N ILE A 86 -6.16 -9.00 -4.27
CA ILE A 86 -4.97 -8.20 -4.55
C ILE A 86 -5.33 -7.22 -5.67
N ALA A 87 -4.97 -5.96 -5.48
CA ALA A 87 -5.12 -4.94 -6.49
C ALA A 87 -3.74 -4.53 -6.99
N LYS A 88 -3.65 -4.19 -8.27
CA LYS A 88 -2.44 -3.76 -8.92
C LYS A 88 -2.60 -2.33 -9.38
N GLY A 89 -1.57 -1.52 -9.16
CA GLY A 89 -1.54 -0.14 -9.59
C GLY A 89 -0.22 0.21 -10.21
N ILE A 90 -0.25 1.16 -11.15
CA ILE A 90 0.97 1.69 -11.75
C ILE A 90 1.11 3.13 -11.29
N LEU A 91 2.16 3.38 -10.51
CA LEU A 91 2.43 4.71 -10.00
C LEU A 91 3.27 5.48 -10.99
N SER A 92 3.04 6.78 -11.04
CA SER A 92 3.77 7.68 -11.94
C SER A 92 3.93 9.04 -11.27
N ASP A 93 4.67 9.92 -11.94
CA ASP A 93 4.89 11.29 -11.46
C ASP A 93 3.54 11.96 -11.17
N GLY A 94 3.47 12.67 -10.07
CA GLY A 94 2.24 13.30 -9.59
C GLY A 94 1.46 12.49 -8.57
N LEU A 95 1.81 11.21 -8.37
CA LEU A 95 1.14 10.35 -7.41
C LEU A 95 1.86 10.26 -6.06
N GLY A 96 2.73 11.21 -5.77
CA GLY A 96 3.36 11.32 -4.46
C GLY A 96 4.76 10.72 -4.41
N ARG A 97 5.09 10.15 -3.27
CA ARG A 97 6.43 9.63 -3.02
C ARG A 97 6.39 8.24 -2.43
N ILE A 98 7.45 7.48 -2.69
CA ILE A 98 7.59 6.12 -2.18
C ILE A 98 8.96 5.94 -1.55
N LYS A 99 9.05 4.93 -0.69
CA LYS A 99 10.33 4.51 -0.11
C LYS A 99 10.31 3.01 0.11
N HIS A 100 11.39 2.35 -0.24
CA HIS A 100 11.57 0.93 0.07
C HIS A 100 11.71 0.78 1.58
N THR A 101 10.78 0.09 2.20
CA THR A 101 10.74 -0.13 3.66
C THR A 101 10.60 -1.62 3.94
N PRO A 102 11.62 -2.43 3.58
CA PRO A 102 11.51 -3.89 3.69
C PRO A 102 11.48 -4.35 5.13
N SER A 103 10.85 -5.50 5.36
CA SER A 103 10.90 -6.19 6.63
C SER A 103 11.45 -7.60 6.40
N LYS A 104 11.66 -8.33 7.49
CA LYS A 104 12.20 -9.69 7.42
C LYS A 104 11.41 -10.59 6.48
N ASN A 105 10.07 -10.47 6.51
CA ASN A 105 9.18 -11.35 5.74
C ASN A 105 8.56 -10.66 4.53
N GLU A 106 8.87 -9.39 4.30
CA GLU A 106 8.29 -8.61 3.20
C GLU A 106 9.38 -7.78 2.55
N LYS A 107 10.19 -8.43 1.73
CA LYS A 107 11.35 -7.80 1.12
C LYS A 107 11.01 -6.69 0.14
N SER A 108 9.86 -6.78 -0.51
CA SER A 108 9.42 -5.79 -1.50
C SER A 108 8.47 -4.75 -0.93
N HIS A 109 8.30 -4.71 0.41
CA HIS A 109 7.43 -3.74 1.05
C HIS A 109 7.92 -2.32 0.81
N HIS A 110 7.00 -1.45 0.40
CA HIS A 110 7.24 -0.03 0.23
C HIS A 110 6.21 0.76 1.01
N THR A 111 6.57 1.99 1.37
CA THR A 111 5.62 2.94 1.94
C THR A 111 5.33 3.99 0.88
N TRP A 112 4.05 4.25 0.63
CA TRP A 112 3.59 5.22 -0.36
C TRP A 112 2.85 6.35 0.33
N TRP A 113 3.35 7.57 0.18
CA TRP A 113 2.73 8.78 0.71
C TRP A 113 1.93 9.43 -0.40
N ILE A 114 0.62 9.57 -0.17
CA ILE A 114 -0.35 9.98 -1.17
C ILE A 114 -0.67 11.47 -1.02
N PRO A 115 -0.57 12.26 -2.10
CA PRO A 115 -0.96 13.67 -2.06
C PRO A 115 -2.45 13.84 -1.73
N GLU A 116 -2.79 14.95 -1.11
CA GLU A 116 -4.11 15.22 -0.55
C GLU A 116 -5.26 15.04 -1.55
N ASN A 117 -5.07 15.42 -2.81
CA ASN A 117 -6.14 15.38 -3.81
C ASN A 117 -6.09 14.16 -4.73
N THR A 118 -5.34 13.14 -4.34
CA THR A 118 -5.22 11.91 -5.12
C THR A 118 -6.26 10.89 -4.66
N GLU A 119 -6.88 10.20 -5.61
CA GLU A 119 -7.82 9.12 -5.33
C GLU A 119 -7.17 7.77 -5.63
N PRO A 120 -6.53 7.13 -4.64
CA PRO A 120 -5.75 5.91 -4.89
C PRO A 120 -6.59 4.75 -5.41
N CYS A 121 -7.87 4.68 -5.05
CA CYS A 121 -8.73 3.61 -5.53
C CYS A 121 -8.94 3.67 -7.05
N LYS A 122 -8.66 4.80 -7.69
CA LYS A 122 -8.75 4.93 -9.15
C LYS A 122 -7.45 4.55 -9.84
N VAL A 123 -6.37 4.41 -9.09
CA VAL A 123 -5.05 4.02 -9.62
C VAL A 123 -4.89 2.51 -9.64
N PHE A 124 -5.57 1.82 -8.74
CA PHE A 124 -5.47 0.37 -8.57
C PHE A 124 -6.70 -0.35 -9.11
N GLU A 125 -6.49 -1.55 -9.63
CA GLU A 125 -7.58 -2.42 -10.07
C GLU A 125 -7.35 -3.84 -9.57
N LEU A 126 -8.42 -4.59 -9.38
CA LEU A 126 -8.32 -5.98 -8.94
C LEU A 126 -7.66 -6.83 -10.00
N ILE A 127 -6.82 -7.76 -9.57
CA ILE A 127 -6.28 -8.77 -10.46
C ILE A 127 -6.91 -10.13 -10.12
N ASP A 128 -7.07 -10.96 -11.14
CA ASP A 128 -7.53 -12.33 -10.98
C ASP A 128 -6.30 -13.21 -10.83
N THR A 129 -5.94 -13.49 -9.57
CA THR A 129 -4.75 -14.27 -9.28
C THR A 129 -4.84 -15.70 -9.83
N ASN A 130 -6.05 -16.25 -9.90
CA ASN A 130 -6.23 -17.58 -10.48
C ASN A 130 -6.00 -17.56 -11.99
N LYS A 131 -6.50 -16.52 -12.66
CA LYS A 131 -6.32 -16.37 -14.11
C LYS A 131 -4.84 -16.14 -14.44
N GLU A 132 -4.14 -15.31 -13.65
CA GLU A 132 -2.71 -15.08 -13.86
C GLU A 132 -1.91 -16.35 -13.65
N ASP A 133 -2.24 -17.12 -12.63
CA ASP A 133 -1.57 -18.40 -12.38
C ASP A 133 -1.78 -19.39 -13.54
N SER A 134 -2.96 -19.42 -14.12
CA SER A 134 -3.24 -20.30 -15.27
C SER A 134 -2.53 -19.82 -16.53
N THR A 135 -2.29 -18.54 -16.71
CA THR A 135 -1.56 -18.04 -17.88
C THR A 135 -0.06 -18.31 -17.80
N LYS A 136 0.46 -18.58 -16.61
CA LYS A 136 1.87 -18.91 -16.41
C LYS A 136 2.18 -20.38 -16.71
N THR A 137 1.18 -21.19 -16.79
CA THR A 137 1.31 -22.60 -17.09
C THR A 137 1.07 -22.87 -18.56
#